data_f4a40e349f03c8a72aff9b17d717b069
#
_entry.id   f4a40e349f03c8a72aff9b17d717b069
#
_cell.length_a   1.000
_cell.length_b   1.000
_cell.length_c   1.000
_cell.angle_alpha   90.00
_cell.angle_beta   90.00
_cell.angle_gamma   90.00
#
_symmetry.space_group_name_H-M   'P 1'
#
loop_
_entity.id
_entity.type
_entity.pdbx_description
1 polymer ?
#
loop_
_entity_poly.entity_id
_entity_poly.type
_entity_poly.pdbx_seq_one_letter_code
_entity_poly.pdbx_strand_id
1 'polypeptide(L)'
;MARELFLKNYMEDCVWELLDQVLAQDPEACRCDSCRHDIVALALNQLPPRYVVREKGVIYSKLAMLEAQHRADIYRALTQALMQVKKAPRHER
;
A
#
# COMPACT_ATOMS: atom_id res chain seq x y z
N MET A 1 25.31 20.23 11.64
CA MET A 1 24.44 20.26 10.47
C MET A 1 23.12 19.62 10.78
N ALA A 2 22.04 20.29 10.44
CA ALA A 2 20.72 19.74 10.61
C ALA A 2 20.48 18.60 9.62
N ARG A 3 19.99 17.49 10.08
CA ARG A 3 19.59 16.38 9.25
C ARG A 3 18.11 16.50 8.94
N GLU A 4 17.74 16.27 7.69
CA GLU A 4 16.33 16.18 7.35
C GLU A 4 15.82 14.79 7.71
N LEU A 5 14.86 14.76 8.63
CA LEU A 5 14.27 13.53 9.12
C LEU A 5 12.83 13.43 8.63
N PHE A 6 12.43 12.21 8.26
CA PHE A 6 11.07 11.92 7.83
C PHE A 6 10.48 10.84 8.72
N LEU A 7 9.28 11.08 9.18
CA LEU A 7 8.47 10.05 9.81
C LEU A 7 7.62 9.42 8.71
N LYS A 8 7.72 8.12 8.54
CA LYS A 8 7.02 7.46 7.46
C LYS A 8 6.48 6.11 7.89
N ASN A 9 5.28 5.80 7.44
CA ASN A 9 4.70 4.47 7.59
C ASN A 9 5.12 3.61 6.40
N TYR A 10 6.08 2.71 6.60
CA TYR A 10 6.57 1.81 5.55
C TYR A 10 5.48 0.90 4.99
N MET A 11 4.44 0.64 5.77
CA MET A 11 3.35 -0.18 5.28
C MET A 11 2.68 0.47 4.07
N GLU A 12 2.61 1.80 4.01
CA GLU A 12 2.09 2.50 2.83
C GLU A 12 2.89 2.15 1.58
N ASP A 13 4.21 2.22 1.67
CA ASP A 13 5.08 1.90 0.54
C ASP A 13 4.90 0.46 0.08
N CYS A 14 4.81 -0.47 1.03
CA CYS A 14 4.62 -1.88 0.72
C CYS A 14 3.29 -2.14 0.02
N VAL A 15 2.23 -1.50 0.50
CA VAL A 15 0.90 -1.67 -0.08
C VAL A 15 0.84 -1.13 -1.50
N TRP A 16 1.37 0.07 -1.72
CA TRP A 16 1.43 0.65 -3.08
C TRP A 16 2.24 -0.24 -4.03
N GLU A 17 3.35 -0.78 -3.56
CA GLU A 17 4.21 -1.61 -4.39
C GLU A 17 3.54 -2.92 -4.80
N LEU A 18 2.77 -3.53 -3.91
CA LEU A 18 2.09 -4.79 -4.19
C LEU A 18 0.74 -4.63 -4.89
N LEU A 19 0.19 -3.41 -4.92
CA LEU A 19 -1.12 -3.15 -5.50
C LEU A 19 -1.22 -3.62 -6.95
N ASP A 20 -0.22 -3.31 -7.77
CA ASP A 20 -0.26 -3.66 -9.19
C ASP A 20 -0.26 -5.17 -9.41
N GLN A 21 0.40 -5.92 -8.54
CA GLN A 21 0.38 -7.38 -8.62
C GLN A 21 -1.01 -7.93 -8.31
N VAL A 22 -1.69 -7.37 -7.33
CA VAL A 22 -3.06 -7.77 -7.00
C VAL A 22 -4.02 -7.39 -8.13
N LEU A 23 -3.88 -6.17 -8.67
CA LEU A 23 -4.72 -5.75 -9.79
C LEU A 23 -4.51 -6.60 -11.04
N ALA A 24 -3.29 -7.10 -11.26
CA ALA A 24 -2.99 -7.97 -12.38
C ALA A 24 -3.75 -9.30 -12.33
N GLN A 25 -4.19 -9.73 -11.14
CA GLN A 25 -4.98 -10.95 -10.96
C GLN A 25 -6.45 -10.76 -11.32
N ASP A 26 -6.89 -9.52 -11.49
CA ASP A 26 -8.30 -9.21 -11.77
C ASP A 26 -8.39 -8.22 -12.94
N PRO A 27 -8.55 -8.75 -14.17
CA PRO A 27 -8.61 -7.87 -15.34
C PRO A 27 -9.82 -6.94 -15.36
N GLU A 28 -10.87 -7.25 -14.61
CA GLU A 28 -12.08 -6.44 -14.56
C GLU A 28 -12.01 -5.32 -13.53
N ALA A 29 -10.96 -5.29 -12.71
CA ALA A 29 -10.82 -4.26 -11.69
C ALA A 29 -10.56 -2.90 -12.33
N CYS A 30 -11.21 -1.87 -11.78
CA CYS A 30 -10.96 -0.49 -12.19
C CYS A 30 -9.61 -0.03 -11.69
N ARG A 31 -8.83 0.60 -12.56
CA ARG A 31 -7.49 1.08 -12.27
C ARG A 31 -7.39 2.61 -12.24
N CYS A 32 -8.52 3.29 -12.11
CA CYS A 32 -8.50 4.76 -12.01
C CYS A 32 -7.89 5.19 -10.66
N ASP A 33 -7.43 6.43 -10.59
CA ASP A 33 -6.80 6.94 -9.38
C ASP A 33 -7.69 6.83 -8.16
N SER A 34 -8.98 7.12 -8.31
CA SER A 34 -9.92 7.03 -7.20
C SER A 34 -10.02 5.61 -6.64
N CYS A 35 -10.19 4.63 -7.51
CA CYS A 35 -10.27 3.23 -7.07
C CYS A 35 -8.97 2.74 -6.46
N ARG A 36 -7.83 3.09 -7.06
CA ARG A 36 -6.52 2.71 -6.52
C ARG A 36 -6.32 3.26 -5.11
N HIS A 37 -6.65 4.52 -4.89
CA HIS A 37 -6.53 5.13 -3.57
C HIS A 37 -7.47 4.51 -2.55
N ASP A 38 -8.70 4.22 -2.95
CA ASP A 38 -9.67 3.57 -2.07
C ASP A 38 -9.20 2.17 -1.65
N ILE A 39 -8.68 1.40 -2.59
CA ILE A 39 -8.16 0.07 -2.31
C ILE A 39 -7.02 0.15 -1.30
N VAL A 40 -6.07 1.05 -1.54
CA VAL A 40 -4.93 1.23 -0.64
C VAL A 40 -5.37 1.67 0.75
N ALA A 41 -6.29 2.63 0.83
CA ALA A 41 -6.78 3.12 2.11
C ALA A 41 -7.46 2.00 2.92
N LEU A 42 -8.33 1.23 2.28
CA LEU A 42 -9.00 0.12 2.94
C LEU A 42 -8.01 -0.95 3.41
N ALA A 43 -7.03 -1.28 2.57
CA ALA A 43 -6.01 -2.26 2.92
C ALA A 43 -5.18 -1.78 4.12
N LEU A 44 -4.76 -0.50 4.11
CA LEU A 44 -3.97 0.06 5.19
C LEU A 44 -4.72 0.06 6.53
N ASN A 45 -6.04 0.23 6.50
CA ASN A 45 -6.85 0.18 7.71
C ASN A 45 -6.92 -1.22 8.31
N GLN A 46 -6.56 -2.26 7.56
CA GLN A 46 -6.54 -3.64 8.03
C GLN A 46 -5.14 -4.11 8.43
N LEU A 47 -4.13 -3.29 8.23
CA LEU A 47 -2.74 -3.65 8.45
C LEU A 47 -2.13 -2.83 9.60
N PRO A 48 -1.26 -3.43 10.41
CA PRO A 48 -0.58 -2.67 11.44
C PRO A 48 0.37 -1.65 10.81
N PRO A 49 0.45 -0.45 11.37
CA PRO A 49 1.39 0.54 10.84
C PRO A 49 2.84 0.15 11.15
N ARG A 50 3.75 0.62 10.31
CA ARG A 50 5.19 0.44 10.48
C ARG A 50 5.88 1.77 10.30
N TYR A 51 5.80 2.61 11.31
CA TYR A 51 6.42 3.92 11.28
C TYR A 51 7.91 3.82 11.53
N VAL A 52 8.67 4.51 10.72
CA VAL A 52 10.12 4.61 10.87
C VAL A 52 10.54 6.06 10.68
N VAL A 53 11.67 6.41 11.27
CA VAL A 53 12.32 7.69 11.03
C VAL A 53 13.47 7.45 10.08
N ARG A 54 13.57 8.24 9.03
CA ARG A 54 14.66 8.10 8.08
C ARG A 54 15.25 9.46 7.70
N GLU A 55 16.52 9.43 7.32
CA GLU A 55 17.22 10.61 6.83
C GLU A 55 17.02 10.73 5.33
N LYS A 56 16.93 11.96 4.85
CA LYS A 56 16.85 12.24 3.43
C LYS A 56 18.07 11.64 2.70
N GLY A 57 17.80 10.97 1.59
CA GLY A 57 18.86 10.41 0.75
C GLY A 57 19.32 9.01 1.14
N VAL A 58 18.82 8.45 2.25
CA VAL A 58 19.14 7.08 2.61
C VAL A 58 18.35 6.12 1.76
N ILE A 59 19.04 5.14 1.19
CA ILE A 59 18.40 4.08 0.39
C ILE A 59 18.02 2.93 1.31
N TYR A 60 16.80 2.41 1.15
CA TYR A 60 16.24 1.44 2.07
C TYR A 60 16.20 0.02 1.54
N SER A 61 17.15 -0.78 1.99
CA SER A 61 17.07 -2.23 1.83
C SER A 61 16.03 -2.85 2.78
N LYS A 62 15.71 -2.15 3.88
CA LYS A 62 14.75 -2.63 4.87
C LYS A 62 13.33 -2.75 4.34
N LEU A 63 12.97 -1.96 3.33
CA LEU A 63 11.64 -2.03 2.73
C LEU A 63 11.38 -3.40 2.11
N ALA A 64 12.33 -3.94 1.37
CA ALA A 64 12.22 -5.26 0.77
C ALA A 64 12.04 -6.35 1.81
N MET A 65 12.77 -6.24 2.93
CA MET A 65 12.68 -7.18 4.04
C MET A 65 11.31 -7.14 4.71
N LEU A 66 10.81 -5.94 4.96
CA LEU A 66 9.50 -5.73 5.55
C LEU A 66 8.40 -6.24 4.64
N GLU A 67 8.50 -5.98 3.36
CA GLU A 67 7.57 -6.48 2.35
C GLU A 67 7.53 -8.00 2.34
N ALA A 68 8.70 -8.65 2.38
CA ALA A 68 8.78 -10.10 2.39
C ALA A 68 8.11 -10.70 3.64
N GLN A 69 8.31 -10.07 4.81
CA GLN A 69 7.73 -10.53 6.07
C GLN A 69 6.21 -10.41 6.11
N HIS A 70 5.67 -9.38 5.47
CA HIS A 70 4.24 -9.07 5.55
C HIS A 70 3.47 -9.33 4.25
N ARG A 71 4.13 -9.94 3.27
CA ARG A 71 3.57 -10.10 1.92
C ARG A 71 2.20 -10.77 1.91
N ALA A 72 2.06 -11.87 2.63
CA ALA A 72 0.79 -12.60 2.66
C ALA A 72 -0.34 -11.77 3.26
N ASP A 73 -0.05 -11.04 4.33
CA ASP A 73 -1.03 -10.18 4.98
C ASP A 73 -1.43 -9.02 4.08
N ILE A 74 -0.46 -8.42 3.39
CA ILE A 74 -0.70 -7.32 2.47
C ILE A 74 -1.55 -7.78 1.30
N TYR A 75 -1.24 -8.94 0.70
CA TYR A 75 -2.03 -9.50 -0.38
C TYR A 75 -3.46 -9.76 0.03
N ARG A 76 -3.66 -10.32 1.22
CA ARG A 76 -5.00 -10.58 1.75
C ARG A 76 -5.77 -9.28 1.93
N ALA A 77 -5.14 -8.28 2.54
CA ALA A 77 -5.78 -6.99 2.78
C ALA A 77 -6.15 -6.29 1.47
N LEU A 78 -5.24 -6.31 0.49
CA LEU A 78 -5.48 -5.72 -0.83
C LEU A 78 -6.59 -6.45 -1.58
N THR A 79 -6.62 -7.78 -1.53
CA THR A 79 -7.65 -8.56 -2.19
C THR A 79 -9.03 -8.25 -1.61
N GLN A 80 -9.15 -8.20 -0.30
CA GLN A 80 -10.40 -7.85 0.36
C GLN A 80 -10.83 -6.43 0.03
N ALA A 81 -9.90 -5.49 0.04
CA ALA A 81 -10.16 -4.10 -0.30
C ALA A 81 -10.63 -3.97 -1.75
N LEU A 82 -9.98 -4.67 -2.67
CA LEU A 82 -10.37 -4.68 -4.07
C LEU A 82 -11.81 -5.17 -4.25
N MET A 83 -12.19 -6.23 -3.57
CA MET A 83 -13.55 -6.76 -3.66
C MET A 83 -14.58 -5.76 -3.14
N GLN A 84 -14.26 -5.05 -2.07
CA GLN A 84 -15.15 -4.02 -1.54
C GLN A 84 -15.33 -2.86 -2.52
N VAL A 85 -14.23 -2.39 -3.09
CA VAL A 85 -14.27 -1.27 -4.06
C VAL A 85 -15.03 -1.67 -5.32
N LYS A 86 -14.88 -2.90 -5.78
CA LYS A 86 -15.62 -3.39 -6.95
C LYS A 86 -17.12 -3.36 -6.75
N LYS A 87 -17.59 -3.61 -5.51
CA LYS A 87 -19.02 -3.60 -5.21
C LYS A 87 -19.63 -2.20 -5.24
N ALA A 88 -18.87 -1.19 -4.88
CA ALA A 88 -19.35 0.18 -4.78
C ALA A 88 -18.24 1.18 -5.12
N PRO A 89 -17.84 1.23 -6.41
CA PRO A 89 -16.74 2.12 -6.81
C PRO A 89 -17.15 3.60 -6.68
N ARG A 90 -16.21 4.41 -6.23
CA ARG A 90 -16.43 5.85 -6.04
C ARG A 90 -15.57 6.64 -7.03
N HIS A 91 -15.92 6.55 -8.31
CA HIS A 91 -15.17 7.21 -9.37
C HIS A 91 -15.32 8.73 -9.36
N GLU A 92 -16.44 9.21 -8.87
CA GLU A 92 -16.75 10.64 -8.87
C GLU A 92 -16.48 11.24 -7.50
N ARG A 93 -15.31 11.76 -7.33
CA ARG A 93 -14.92 12.47 -6.11
C ARG A 93 -14.77 13.94 -6.32
#